data_609896f3b137d816ec4298df9a091889
#
_entry.id   609896f3b137d816ec4298df9a091889
#
_cell.length_a   1.000
_cell.length_b   1.000
_cell.length_c   1.000
_cell.angle_alpha   90.00
_cell.angle_beta   90.00
_cell.angle_gamma   90.00
#
_symmetry.space_group_name_H-M   'P 1'
#
loop_
_entity.id
_entity.type
_entity.pdbx_description
1 polymer ?
#
loop_
_entity_poly.entity_id
_entity_poly.type
_entity_poly.pdbx_seq_one_letter_code
_entity_poly.pdbx_strand_id
1 'polypeptide(L)'
;MSAFDKLYAVNVSGHTEKKKTGNTELTYLSWPFAWAEVKKAFPDAQYEVVKRENGLPYVFDHDTGYMVNTRVTIDGVTHEMWLPVMDGANKAMKDHEYTYFVKNPYFKFAQKCDDGVYRDRYGKEQPEYIQKTVEPATMFDINKTIMRCLVKNLAMFGLGLYIYAGEDLPEGEAPAQPETPEQSAQAADRYIAARHELTAAIASYVDSSGKPKADVLAALKEVPGGTTKTEQGCILLINQLKAWSK
;
A
#
# COMPACT_ATOMS: atom_id res chain seq x y z
N MET A 1 -1.66 -5.28 -25.48
CA MET A 1 -1.42 -5.19 -24.02
C MET A 1 -0.81 -3.83 -23.78
N SER A 2 -1.43 -3.00 -22.95
CA SER A 2 -1.00 -1.63 -22.67
C SER A 2 0.32 -1.62 -21.88
N ALA A 3 0.99 -0.45 -21.80
CA ALA A 3 2.16 -0.29 -20.93
C ALA A 3 1.81 -0.59 -19.47
N PHE A 4 0.61 -0.16 -19.04
CA PHE A 4 0.11 -0.44 -17.69
C PHE A 4 -0.01 -1.95 -17.42
N ASP A 5 -0.65 -2.72 -18.31
CA ASP A 5 -0.84 -4.17 -18.10
C ASP A 5 0.50 -4.91 -18.00
N LYS A 6 1.48 -4.55 -18.84
CA LYS A 6 2.81 -5.16 -18.83
C LYS A 6 3.57 -4.88 -17.53
N LEU A 7 3.55 -3.64 -17.06
CA LEU A 7 4.28 -3.24 -15.86
C LEU A 7 3.56 -3.65 -14.57
N TYR A 8 2.24 -3.67 -14.56
CA TYR A 8 1.45 -4.14 -13.42
C TYR A 8 1.65 -5.64 -13.15
N ALA A 9 1.91 -6.43 -14.20
CA ALA A 9 2.19 -7.86 -14.08
C ALA A 9 3.58 -8.19 -13.48
N VAL A 10 4.47 -7.19 -13.33
CA VAL A 10 5.81 -7.41 -12.77
C VAL A 10 5.71 -7.58 -11.25
N ASN A 11 6.19 -8.72 -10.76
CA ASN A 11 6.29 -8.95 -9.33
C ASN A 11 7.50 -8.20 -8.75
N VAL A 12 7.25 -7.21 -7.90
CA VAL A 12 8.29 -6.40 -7.26
C VAL A 12 8.58 -6.81 -5.80
N SER A 13 7.87 -7.80 -5.25
CA SER A 13 7.91 -8.15 -3.82
C SER A 13 9.31 -8.51 -3.30
N GLY A 14 10.16 -9.12 -4.13
CA GLY A 14 11.53 -9.47 -3.77
C GLY A 14 12.52 -8.30 -3.78
N HIS A 15 12.09 -7.10 -4.19
CA HIS A 15 12.94 -5.92 -4.37
C HIS A 15 12.43 -4.70 -3.60
N THR A 16 11.64 -4.96 -2.58
CA THR A 16 11.10 -3.94 -1.69
C THR A 16 11.80 -3.96 -0.35
N GLU A 17 11.98 -2.79 0.24
CA GLU A 17 12.46 -2.60 1.60
C GLU A 17 11.35 -2.03 2.46
N LYS A 18 11.19 -2.58 3.66
CA LYS A 18 10.23 -2.09 4.64
C LYS A 18 10.92 -1.18 5.65
N LYS A 19 10.38 0.01 5.82
CA LYS A 19 10.86 0.96 6.83
C LYS A 19 9.75 1.28 7.81
N LYS A 20 9.99 0.93 9.07
CA LYS A 20 9.05 1.26 10.15
C LYS A 20 9.31 2.67 10.65
N THR A 21 8.28 3.52 10.64
CA THR A 21 8.30 4.87 11.18
C THR A 21 7.12 5.01 12.16
N GLY A 22 7.42 4.98 13.47
CA GLY A 22 6.38 4.93 14.50
C GLY A 22 5.55 3.65 14.39
N ASN A 23 4.23 3.80 14.22
CA ASN A 23 3.29 2.69 14.02
C ASN A 23 3.04 2.35 12.55
N THR A 24 3.59 3.12 11.62
CA THR A 24 3.41 2.94 10.17
C THR A 24 4.61 2.21 9.59
N GLU A 25 4.36 1.19 8.78
CA GLU A 25 5.36 0.50 7.99
C GLU A 25 5.20 0.93 6.53
N LEU A 26 6.22 1.61 5.99
CA LEU A 26 6.24 2.03 4.60
C LEU A 26 7.06 1.06 3.77
N THR A 27 6.57 0.72 2.59
CA THR A 27 7.26 -0.15 1.65
C THR A 27 7.91 0.69 0.56
N TYR A 28 9.20 0.47 0.33
CA TYR A 28 9.97 1.17 -0.69
C TYR A 28 10.44 0.20 -1.75
N LEU A 29 10.11 0.48 -3.01
CA LEU A 29 10.68 -0.24 -4.14
C LEU A 29 12.04 0.32 -4.51
N SER A 30 13.02 -0.57 -4.73
CA SER A 30 14.36 -0.19 -5.20
C SER A 30 14.30 0.50 -6.57
N TRP A 31 14.76 1.75 -6.67
CA TRP A 31 14.71 2.52 -7.91
C TRP A 31 15.54 1.92 -9.06
N PRO A 32 16.75 1.33 -8.82
CA PRO A 32 17.50 0.69 -9.88
C PRO A 32 16.77 -0.53 -10.45
N PHE A 33 16.14 -1.33 -9.58
CA PHE A 33 15.32 -2.44 -10.03
C PHE A 33 14.10 -1.94 -10.83
N ALA A 34 13.36 -0.97 -10.28
CA ALA A 34 12.18 -0.42 -10.95
C ALA A 34 12.51 0.11 -12.36
N TRP A 35 13.59 0.88 -12.48
CA TRP A 35 14.02 1.40 -13.77
C TRP A 35 14.50 0.32 -14.72
N ALA A 36 15.23 -0.69 -14.23
CA ALA A 36 15.68 -1.82 -15.04
C ALA A 36 14.50 -2.60 -15.62
N GLU A 37 13.45 -2.87 -14.85
CA GLU A 37 12.24 -3.56 -15.33
C GLU A 37 11.52 -2.74 -16.42
N VAL A 38 11.41 -1.42 -16.22
CA VAL A 38 10.86 -0.53 -17.24
C VAL A 38 11.68 -0.60 -18.53
N LYS A 39 13.01 -0.49 -18.44
CA LYS A 39 13.89 -0.53 -19.62
C LYS A 39 13.91 -1.88 -20.35
N LYS A 40 13.68 -2.99 -19.64
CA LYS A 40 13.50 -4.32 -20.27
C LYS A 40 12.22 -4.39 -21.10
N ALA A 41 11.11 -3.88 -20.53
CA ALA A 41 9.80 -3.91 -21.19
C ALA A 41 9.65 -2.82 -22.27
N PHE A 42 10.30 -1.66 -22.07
CA PHE A 42 10.23 -0.46 -22.92
C PHE A 42 11.62 0.16 -23.06
N PRO A 43 12.45 -0.31 -24.01
CA PRO A 43 13.83 0.18 -24.19
C PRO A 43 13.93 1.69 -24.43
N ASP A 44 12.91 2.30 -25.06
CA ASP A 44 12.85 3.72 -25.40
C ASP A 44 12.28 4.59 -24.26
N ALA A 45 11.87 3.98 -23.14
CA ALA A 45 11.40 4.73 -21.98
C ALA A 45 12.44 5.73 -21.48
N GLN A 46 11.99 6.92 -21.09
CA GLN A 46 12.84 8.00 -20.61
C GLN A 46 12.28 8.56 -19.31
N TYR A 47 13.17 9.08 -18.48
CA TYR A 47 12.78 9.93 -17.36
C TYR A 47 13.60 11.22 -17.34
N GLU A 48 13.02 12.24 -16.77
CA GLU A 48 13.61 13.55 -16.57
C GLU A 48 13.41 14.00 -15.12
N VAL A 49 14.46 14.54 -14.51
CA VAL A 49 14.34 15.32 -13.29
C VAL A 49 14.06 16.76 -13.70
N VAL A 50 12.85 17.24 -13.40
CA VAL A 50 12.44 18.59 -13.85
C VAL A 50 13.26 19.64 -13.11
N LYS A 51 14.06 20.40 -13.88
CA LYS A 51 14.88 21.49 -13.35
C LYS A 51 14.16 22.82 -13.52
N ARG A 52 14.46 23.75 -12.62
CA ARG A 52 14.00 25.14 -12.68
C ARG A 52 14.92 25.99 -13.58
N GLU A 53 14.53 27.21 -13.82
CA GLU A 53 15.31 28.15 -14.66
C GLU A 53 16.75 28.35 -14.15
N ASN A 54 16.96 28.28 -12.84
CA ASN A 54 18.27 28.33 -12.20
C ASN A 54 19.06 27.00 -12.24
N GLY A 55 18.53 25.97 -12.92
CA GLY A 55 19.15 24.65 -13.05
C GLY A 55 18.99 23.72 -11.83
N LEU A 56 18.34 24.15 -10.75
CA LEU A 56 18.14 23.35 -9.56
C LEU A 56 17.00 22.31 -9.76
N PRO A 57 17.17 21.07 -9.22
CA PRO A 57 16.21 19.99 -9.39
C PRO A 57 15.08 20.03 -8.35
N TYR A 58 14.79 21.17 -7.76
CA TYR A 58 13.75 21.35 -6.74
C TYR A 58 13.13 22.75 -6.81
N VAL A 59 11.96 22.88 -6.21
CA VAL A 59 11.36 24.16 -5.78
C VAL A 59 11.55 24.28 -4.29
N PHE A 60 11.75 25.50 -3.83
CA PHE A 60 11.75 25.84 -2.42
C PHE A 60 10.75 26.95 -2.13
N ASP A 61 10.01 26.77 -1.06
CA ASP A 61 9.11 27.75 -0.48
C ASP A 61 9.33 27.79 1.04
N HIS A 62 9.37 29.00 1.60
CA HIS A 62 9.72 29.21 3.01
C HIS A 62 8.71 28.56 3.98
N ASP A 63 7.44 28.48 3.60
CA ASP A 63 6.39 27.97 4.46
C ASP A 63 6.22 26.45 4.30
N THR A 64 6.31 25.95 3.07
CA THR A 64 6.02 24.54 2.73
C THR A 64 7.27 23.68 2.54
N GLY A 65 8.47 24.27 2.42
CA GLY A 65 9.75 23.56 2.28
C GLY A 65 10.08 23.23 0.82
N TYR A 66 10.77 22.11 0.62
CA TYR A 66 11.27 21.67 -0.69
C TYR A 66 10.30 20.70 -1.37
N MET A 67 10.24 20.79 -2.70
CA MET A 67 9.48 19.91 -3.57
C MET A 67 10.32 19.54 -4.79
N VAL A 68 10.27 18.27 -5.20
CA VAL A 68 10.92 17.73 -6.39
C VAL A 68 9.90 17.24 -7.39
N ASN A 69 10.26 17.25 -8.68
CA ASN A 69 9.39 16.78 -9.75
C ASN A 69 10.16 15.84 -10.68
N THR A 70 9.49 14.78 -11.13
CA THR A 70 10.00 13.88 -12.18
C THR A 70 8.97 13.76 -13.28
N ARG A 71 9.46 13.59 -14.52
CA ARG A 71 8.65 13.29 -15.69
C ARG A 71 9.12 11.96 -16.27
N VAL A 72 8.19 11.06 -16.56
CA VAL A 72 8.46 9.75 -17.17
C VAL A 72 7.64 9.61 -18.44
N THR A 73 8.29 9.16 -19.50
CA THR A 73 7.64 8.87 -20.79
C THR A 73 7.84 7.41 -21.14
N ILE A 74 6.74 6.67 -21.34
CA ILE A 74 6.72 5.27 -21.74
C ILE A 74 5.67 5.12 -22.84
N ASP A 75 6.07 4.53 -23.98
CA ASP A 75 5.17 4.24 -25.11
C ASP A 75 4.38 5.48 -25.58
N GLY A 76 5.05 6.64 -25.62
CA GLY A 76 4.46 7.93 -26.03
C GLY A 76 3.57 8.62 -24.98
N VAL A 77 3.29 7.97 -23.86
CA VAL A 77 2.53 8.56 -22.73
C VAL A 77 3.51 9.15 -21.74
N THR A 78 3.21 10.37 -21.26
CA THR A 78 4.03 11.07 -20.27
C THR A 78 3.23 11.34 -19.00
N HIS A 79 3.78 10.95 -17.86
CA HIS A 79 3.29 11.32 -16.54
C HIS A 79 4.30 12.21 -15.81
N GLU A 80 3.78 13.18 -15.09
CA GLU A 80 4.56 14.01 -14.17
C GLU A 80 4.12 13.71 -12.74
N MET A 81 5.11 13.59 -11.84
CA MET A 81 4.91 13.33 -10.42
C MET A 81 5.74 14.32 -9.61
N TRP A 82 5.22 14.73 -8.47
CA TRP A 82 5.96 15.54 -7.52
C TRP A 82 5.92 14.94 -6.12
N LEU A 83 6.94 15.20 -5.32
CA LEU A 83 6.97 14.83 -3.90
C LEU A 83 7.58 15.95 -3.05
N PRO A 84 7.07 16.18 -1.85
CA PRO A 84 7.72 17.03 -0.86
C PRO A 84 8.94 16.32 -0.28
N VAL A 85 9.96 17.12 0.08
CA VAL A 85 11.13 16.63 0.83
C VAL A 85 10.76 16.63 2.32
N MET A 86 10.71 15.44 2.91
CA MET A 86 10.26 15.23 4.29
C MET A 86 11.26 14.41 5.09
N ASP A 87 11.25 14.63 6.40
CA ASP A 87 11.97 13.79 7.37
C ASP A 87 11.26 12.43 7.58
N GLY A 88 11.82 11.61 8.49
CA GLY A 88 11.23 10.31 8.83
C GLY A 88 9.90 10.36 9.59
N ALA A 89 9.47 11.54 10.04
CA ALA A 89 8.19 11.77 10.71
C ALA A 89 7.15 12.47 9.80
N ASN A 90 7.40 12.47 8.48
CA ASN A 90 6.59 13.15 7.46
C ASN A 90 6.43 14.66 7.69
N LYS A 91 7.47 15.31 8.28
CA LYS A 91 7.52 16.75 8.42
C LYS A 91 8.32 17.34 7.26
N ALA A 92 7.79 18.40 6.64
CA ALA A 92 8.46 19.09 5.55
C ALA A 92 9.83 19.62 6.04
N MET A 93 10.89 19.28 5.31
CA MET A 93 12.22 19.81 5.58
C MET A 93 12.35 21.17 4.92
N LYS A 94 12.94 22.14 5.65
CA LYS A 94 13.14 23.52 5.21
C LYS A 94 14.63 23.81 5.03
N ASP A 95 14.97 25.05 4.75
CA ASP A 95 16.35 25.54 4.68
C ASP A 95 16.96 25.84 6.05
N HIS A 96 16.16 25.77 7.11
CA HIS A 96 16.52 25.99 8.49
C HIS A 96 15.90 24.92 9.40
N GLU A 97 16.50 24.73 10.56
CA GLU A 97 15.95 23.91 11.64
C GLU A 97 14.68 24.55 12.21
N TYR A 98 13.70 23.73 12.51
CA TYR A 98 12.53 24.16 13.28
C TYR A 98 12.03 23.05 14.22
N THR A 99 11.25 23.44 15.21
CA THR A 99 10.74 22.52 16.22
C THR A 99 9.21 22.45 16.20
N TYR A 100 8.68 21.32 16.64
CA TYR A 100 7.26 21.09 16.80
C TYR A 100 6.99 20.22 18.03
N PHE A 101 5.77 20.28 18.56
CA PHE A 101 5.37 19.48 19.71
C PHE A 101 4.53 18.27 19.26
N VAL A 102 4.80 17.13 19.88
CA VAL A 102 4.01 15.91 19.72
C VAL A 102 3.56 15.40 21.07
N LYS A 103 2.39 14.75 21.12
CA LYS A 103 1.94 14.11 22.34
C LYS A 103 2.92 13.01 22.75
N ASN A 104 3.33 13.01 24.00
CA ASN A 104 4.24 12.02 24.55
C ASN A 104 3.50 10.67 24.69
N PRO A 105 3.89 9.62 23.96
CA PRO A 105 3.22 8.31 24.04
C PRO A 105 3.37 7.65 25.41
N TYR A 106 4.39 8.05 26.18
CA TYR A 106 4.65 7.54 27.54
C TYR A 106 3.90 8.30 28.62
N PHE A 107 3.30 9.47 28.33
CA PHE A 107 2.55 10.26 29.28
C PHE A 107 1.40 9.47 29.94
N LYS A 108 0.77 8.58 29.20
CA LYS A 108 -0.31 7.70 29.72
C LYS A 108 0.13 6.74 30.83
N PHE A 109 1.43 6.54 31.00
CA PHE A 109 2.01 5.70 32.07
C PHE A 109 2.62 6.53 33.20
N ALA A 110 2.59 7.85 33.09
CA ALA A 110 3.12 8.77 34.10
C ALA A 110 2.10 9.05 35.22
N GLN A 111 2.60 9.22 36.40
CA GLN A 111 1.82 9.61 37.56
C GLN A 111 2.20 11.02 37.98
N LYS A 112 1.20 11.81 38.38
CA LYS A 112 1.42 13.15 38.92
C LYS A 112 2.03 13.02 40.29
N CYS A 113 3.20 13.62 40.51
CA CYS A 113 3.85 13.71 41.83
C CYS A 113 3.38 14.92 42.60
N ASP A 114 3.71 15.01 43.91
CA ASP A 114 3.31 16.08 44.81
C ASP A 114 3.81 17.46 44.36
N ASP A 115 4.92 17.51 43.63
CA ASP A 115 5.47 18.72 43.00
C ASP A 115 4.72 19.18 41.74
N GLY A 116 3.66 18.43 41.35
CA GLY A 116 2.87 18.71 40.16
C GLY A 116 3.46 18.18 38.84
N VAL A 117 4.66 17.59 38.87
CA VAL A 117 5.35 17.03 37.68
C VAL A 117 4.92 15.59 37.44
N TYR A 118 4.71 15.24 36.21
CA TYR A 118 4.40 13.84 35.81
C TYR A 118 5.69 13.03 35.61
N ARG A 119 5.81 11.88 36.30
CA ARG A 119 6.95 10.99 36.23
C ARG A 119 6.53 9.54 35.96
N ASP A 120 7.38 8.80 35.28
CA ASP A 120 7.19 7.35 35.13
C ASP A 120 7.62 6.59 36.41
N ARG A 121 7.44 5.27 36.42
CA ARG A 121 7.79 4.38 37.53
C ARG A 121 9.28 4.41 37.92
N TYR A 122 10.15 4.98 37.08
CA TYR A 122 11.57 5.11 37.32
C TYR A 122 11.96 6.53 37.77
N GLY A 123 10.99 7.41 37.97
CA GLY A 123 11.19 8.82 38.40
C GLY A 123 11.57 9.76 37.25
N LYS A 124 11.55 9.30 35.99
CA LYS A 124 11.85 10.13 34.83
C LYS A 124 10.64 10.99 34.48
N GLU A 125 10.87 12.28 34.27
CA GLU A 125 9.84 13.23 33.85
C GLU A 125 9.23 12.86 32.51
N GLN A 126 7.91 12.90 32.43
CA GLN A 126 7.10 12.58 31.27
C GLN A 126 6.13 13.72 31.02
N PRO A 127 6.54 14.81 30.37
CA PRO A 127 5.63 15.89 30.00
C PRO A 127 4.58 15.39 29.01
N GLU A 128 3.40 16.02 29.01
CA GLU A 128 2.32 15.63 28.09
C GLU A 128 2.71 15.78 26.60
N TYR A 129 3.50 16.82 26.32
CA TYR A 129 4.04 17.08 24.98
C TYR A 129 5.57 17.11 25.04
N ILE A 130 6.19 16.51 24.04
CA ILE A 130 7.64 16.54 23.84
C ILE A 130 7.96 17.33 22.57
N GLN A 131 9.00 18.15 22.66
CA GLN A 131 9.53 18.89 21.53
C GLN A 131 10.35 17.96 20.64
N LYS A 132 10.17 18.08 19.33
CA LYS A 132 10.97 17.42 18.31
C LYS A 132 11.52 18.46 17.34
N THR A 133 12.66 18.15 16.76
CA THR A 133 13.35 18.99 15.80
C THR A 133 13.27 18.38 14.40
N VAL A 134 13.11 19.21 13.41
CA VAL A 134 13.30 18.90 11.99
C VAL A 134 14.56 19.61 11.53
N GLU A 135 15.54 18.84 11.08
CA GLU A 135 16.81 19.36 10.54
C GLU A 135 16.60 19.99 9.17
N PRO A 136 17.49 20.94 8.77
CA PRO A 136 17.47 21.51 7.43
C PRO A 136 17.67 20.42 6.35
N ALA A 137 17.02 20.60 5.20
CA ALA A 137 17.19 19.69 4.07
C ALA A 137 18.60 19.79 3.48
N THR A 138 19.18 18.63 3.21
CA THR A 138 20.45 18.51 2.48
C THR A 138 20.22 18.10 1.03
N MET A 139 21.23 18.27 0.17
CA MET A 139 21.18 17.76 -1.20
C MET A 139 21.03 16.23 -1.25
N PHE A 140 21.45 15.52 -0.20
CA PHE A 140 21.21 14.09 -0.08
C PHE A 140 19.72 13.78 0.09
N ASP A 141 19.00 14.55 0.91
CA ASP A 141 17.56 14.38 1.11
C ASP A 141 16.76 14.70 -0.16
N ILE A 142 17.19 15.75 -0.88
CA ILE A 142 16.62 16.09 -2.17
C ILE A 142 16.83 14.96 -3.18
N ASN A 143 18.07 14.44 -3.33
CA ASN A 143 18.35 13.34 -4.25
C ASN A 143 17.58 12.07 -3.88
N LYS A 144 17.52 11.71 -2.60
CA LYS A 144 16.71 10.59 -2.09
C LYS A 144 15.23 10.75 -2.47
N THR A 145 14.69 11.96 -2.33
CA THR A 145 13.30 12.24 -2.67
C THR A 145 13.06 12.21 -4.18
N ILE A 146 14.01 12.64 -5.00
CA ILE A 146 13.94 12.52 -6.47
C ILE A 146 13.81 11.03 -6.87
N MET A 147 14.60 10.13 -6.29
CA MET A 147 14.54 8.71 -6.61
C MET A 147 13.21 8.07 -6.15
N ARG A 148 12.68 8.48 -5.00
CA ARG A 148 11.33 8.08 -4.54
C ARG A 148 10.24 8.62 -5.48
N CYS A 149 10.38 9.87 -5.91
CA CYS A 149 9.45 10.49 -6.87
C CYS A 149 9.43 9.73 -8.20
N LEU A 150 10.61 9.34 -8.71
CA LEU A 150 10.72 8.52 -9.92
C LEU A 150 9.95 7.19 -9.75
N VAL A 151 10.15 6.47 -8.66
CA VAL A 151 9.47 5.18 -8.44
C VAL A 151 7.96 5.34 -8.33
N LYS A 152 7.47 6.37 -7.63
CA LYS A 152 6.02 6.68 -7.58
C LYS A 152 5.47 7.06 -8.97
N ASN A 153 6.25 7.74 -9.79
CA ASN A 153 5.86 8.04 -11.17
C ASN A 153 5.76 6.75 -12.01
N LEU A 154 6.70 5.79 -11.85
CA LEU A 154 6.63 4.49 -12.51
C LEU A 154 5.41 3.67 -12.06
N ALA A 155 4.96 3.84 -10.82
CA ALA A 155 3.73 3.21 -10.34
C ALA A 155 2.47 3.71 -11.07
N MET A 156 2.46 4.95 -11.58
CA MET A 156 1.38 5.45 -12.44
C MET A 156 1.26 4.67 -13.76
N PHE A 157 2.35 4.03 -14.20
CA PHE A 157 2.37 3.09 -15.32
C PHE A 157 2.11 1.63 -14.91
N GLY A 158 1.76 1.38 -13.64
CA GLY A 158 1.41 0.06 -13.12
C GLY A 158 2.50 -0.64 -12.31
N LEU A 159 3.79 -0.26 -12.45
CA LEU A 159 4.90 -0.98 -11.81
C LEU A 159 4.84 -0.88 -10.28
N GLY A 160 4.52 -2.00 -9.63
CA GLY A 160 4.43 -2.07 -8.18
C GLY A 160 3.38 -1.15 -7.56
N LEU A 161 2.34 -0.76 -8.31
CA LEU A 161 1.29 0.15 -7.85
C LEU A 161 0.66 -0.32 -6.53
N TYR A 162 0.52 -1.62 -6.35
CA TYR A 162 -0.08 -2.23 -5.16
C TYR A 162 0.71 -2.01 -3.86
N ILE A 163 2.02 -1.68 -3.92
CA ILE A 163 2.80 -1.40 -2.71
C ILE A 163 2.46 -0.04 -2.07
N TYR A 164 1.85 0.86 -2.84
CA TYR A 164 1.45 2.19 -2.39
C TYR A 164 -0.01 2.26 -1.90
N ALA A 165 -0.76 1.15 -2.00
CA ALA A 165 -2.11 1.13 -1.50
C ALA A 165 -2.14 1.36 0.02
N GLY A 166 -2.89 2.35 0.45
CA GLY A 166 -3.04 2.70 1.85
C GLY A 166 -2.03 3.72 2.40
N GLU A 167 -1.13 4.26 1.58
CA GLU A 167 -0.24 5.33 2.05
C GLU A 167 -1.00 6.62 2.45
N ASP A 168 -2.14 6.86 1.84
CA ASP A 168 -2.97 8.06 2.04
C ASP A 168 -4.26 7.79 2.83
N LEU A 169 -4.37 6.66 3.52
CA LEU A 169 -5.53 6.36 4.36
C LEU A 169 -5.54 7.19 5.65
N PRO A 170 -6.72 7.58 6.13
CA PRO A 170 -6.86 8.23 7.44
C PRO A 170 -6.24 7.37 8.56
N GLU A 171 -5.70 8.03 9.59
CA GLU A 171 -5.16 7.32 10.76
C GLU A 171 -6.24 6.43 11.39
N GLY A 172 -6.00 5.12 11.42
CA GLY A 172 -6.88 4.12 12.04
C GLY A 172 -7.57 3.14 11.08
N GLU A 173 -7.50 3.35 9.78
CA GLU A 173 -7.96 2.36 8.80
C GLU A 173 -6.78 1.50 8.31
N ALA A 174 -6.90 0.19 8.51
CA ALA A 174 -5.93 -0.73 7.92
C ALA A 174 -6.15 -0.77 6.39
N PRO A 175 -5.12 -0.54 5.56
CA PRO A 175 -5.26 -0.64 4.12
C PRO A 175 -5.67 -2.06 3.74
N ALA A 176 -6.69 -2.18 2.91
CA ALA A 176 -6.85 -3.36 2.09
C ALA A 176 -5.64 -3.38 1.13
N GLN A 177 -4.63 -4.18 1.43
CA GLN A 177 -3.50 -4.33 0.52
C GLN A 177 -4.03 -4.89 -0.79
N PRO A 178 -3.83 -4.21 -1.94
CA PRO A 178 -4.16 -4.81 -3.22
C PRO A 178 -3.32 -6.08 -3.35
N GLU A 179 -3.98 -7.15 -3.76
CA GLU A 179 -3.32 -8.42 -3.99
C GLU A 179 -2.22 -8.26 -5.03
N THR A 180 -1.06 -8.86 -4.80
CA THR A 180 -0.03 -8.94 -5.82
C THR A 180 -0.58 -9.73 -7.03
N PRO A 181 -0.04 -9.55 -8.24
CA PRO A 181 -0.46 -10.35 -9.39
C PRO A 181 -0.45 -11.85 -9.14
N GLU A 182 0.49 -12.35 -8.33
CA GLU A 182 0.54 -13.76 -7.91
C GLU A 182 -0.56 -14.12 -6.93
N GLN A 183 -0.86 -13.26 -5.96
CA GLN A 183 -1.96 -13.45 -5.00
C GLN A 183 -3.31 -13.40 -5.70
N SER A 184 -3.46 -12.49 -6.67
CA SER A 184 -4.66 -12.39 -7.50
C SER A 184 -4.83 -13.62 -8.38
N ALA A 185 -3.76 -14.14 -9.00
CA ALA A 185 -3.78 -15.37 -9.77
C ALA A 185 -4.12 -16.59 -8.89
N GLN A 186 -3.48 -16.71 -7.71
CA GLN A 186 -3.78 -17.78 -6.75
C GLN A 186 -5.22 -17.69 -6.21
N ALA A 187 -5.74 -16.48 -5.99
CA ALA A 187 -7.12 -16.28 -5.58
C ALA A 187 -8.10 -16.69 -6.70
N ALA A 188 -7.78 -16.37 -7.95
CA ALA A 188 -8.55 -16.82 -9.11
C ALA A 188 -8.55 -18.34 -9.25
N ASP A 189 -7.39 -19.00 -9.09
CA ASP A 189 -7.27 -20.46 -9.15
C ASP A 189 -8.09 -21.15 -8.04
N ARG A 190 -8.01 -20.63 -6.80
CA ARG A 190 -8.81 -21.12 -5.67
C ARG A 190 -10.31 -20.95 -5.92
N TYR A 191 -10.73 -19.82 -6.47
CA TYR A 191 -12.11 -19.59 -6.82
C TYR A 191 -12.62 -20.55 -7.90
N ILE A 192 -11.81 -20.78 -8.95
CA ILE A 192 -12.12 -21.75 -10.01
C ILE A 192 -12.26 -23.17 -9.42
N ALA A 193 -11.32 -23.57 -8.56
CA ALA A 193 -11.38 -24.87 -7.88
C ALA A 193 -12.63 -25.00 -7.01
N ALA A 194 -12.96 -24.00 -6.21
CA ALA A 194 -14.18 -24.00 -5.38
C ALA A 194 -15.47 -24.06 -6.21
N ARG A 195 -15.52 -23.43 -7.38
CA ARG A 195 -16.66 -23.55 -8.30
C ARG A 195 -16.81 -24.95 -8.90
N HIS A 196 -15.70 -25.60 -9.24
CA HIS A 196 -15.72 -26.98 -9.73
C HIS A 196 -16.20 -27.95 -8.63
N GLU A 197 -15.67 -27.78 -7.40
CA GLU A 197 -16.10 -28.58 -6.26
C GLU A 197 -17.59 -28.37 -5.94
N LEU A 198 -18.12 -27.15 -5.99
CA LEU A 198 -19.52 -26.85 -5.81
C LEU A 198 -20.38 -27.57 -6.88
N THR A 199 -19.95 -27.54 -8.13
CA THR A 199 -20.66 -28.20 -9.22
C THR A 199 -20.74 -29.70 -8.98
N ALA A 200 -19.65 -30.32 -8.56
CA ALA A 200 -19.60 -31.74 -8.21
C ALA A 200 -20.46 -32.07 -6.99
N ALA A 201 -20.43 -31.22 -5.96
CA ALA A 201 -21.26 -31.39 -4.75
C ALA A 201 -22.77 -31.30 -5.04
N ILE A 202 -23.18 -30.37 -5.92
CA ILE A 202 -24.60 -30.30 -6.37
C ILE A 202 -24.98 -31.56 -7.11
N ALA A 203 -24.18 -32.07 -8.03
CA ALA A 203 -24.48 -33.29 -8.75
C ALA A 203 -24.63 -34.50 -7.79
N SER A 204 -23.66 -34.68 -6.89
CA SER A 204 -23.70 -35.75 -5.88
C SER A 204 -24.92 -35.66 -4.97
N TYR A 205 -25.33 -34.46 -4.55
CA TYR A 205 -26.52 -34.28 -3.72
C TYR A 205 -27.80 -34.57 -4.49
N VAL A 206 -27.92 -34.16 -5.75
CA VAL A 206 -29.07 -34.47 -6.62
C VAL A 206 -29.21 -35.99 -6.77
N ASP A 207 -28.10 -36.68 -7.07
CA ASP A 207 -28.09 -38.14 -7.26
C ASP A 207 -28.47 -38.88 -5.98
N SER A 208 -27.98 -38.46 -4.82
CA SER A 208 -28.24 -39.14 -3.52
C SER A 208 -29.59 -38.81 -2.95
N SER A 209 -30.11 -37.59 -3.14
CA SER A 209 -31.39 -37.14 -2.57
C SER A 209 -32.60 -37.43 -3.45
N GLY A 210 -32.41 -37.72 -4.75
CA GLY A 210 -33.44 -37.86 -5.75
C GLY A 210 -34.22 -36.57 -6.05
N LYS A 211 -33.82 -35.43 -5.52
CA LYS A 211 -34.49 -34.14 -5.73
C LYS A 211 -34.16 -33.55 -7.11
N PRO A 212 -35.11 -32.90 -7.77
CA PRO A 212 -34.83 -32.19 -9.02
C PRO A 212 -33.72 -31.12 -8.81
N LYS A 213 -32.78 -31.04 -9.75
CA LYS A 213 -31.67 -30.07 -9.71
C LYS A 213 -32.15 -28.62 -9.54
N ALA A 214 -33.32 -28.30 -10.16
CA ALA A 214 -33.91 -26.97 -10.06
C ALA A 214 -34.27 -26.58 -8.62
N ASP A 215 -34.83 -27.53 -7.86
CA ASP A 215 -35.22 -27.30 -6.47
C ASP A 215 -34.01 -27.17 -5.55
N VAL A 216 -32.95 -27.95 -5.80
CA VAL A 216 -31.69 -27.83 -5.08
C VAL A 216 -31.05 -26.46 -5.33
N LEU A 217 -31.03 -25.99 -6.58
CA LEU A 217 -30.49 -24.66 -6.93
C LEU A 217 -31.36 -23.53 -6.34
N ALA A 218 -32.68 -23.69 -6.26
CA ALA A 218 -33.54 -22.71 -5.61
C ALA A 218 -33.25 -22.63 -4.10
N ALA A 219 -33.14 -23.77 -3.42
CA ALA A 219 -32.79 -23.81 -2.00
C ALA A 219 -31.39 -23.22 -1.68
N LEU A 220 -30.43 -23.42 -2.56
CA LEU A 220 -29.09 -22.84 -2.40
C LEU A 220 -29.07 -21.31 -2.51
N LYS A 221 -30.01 -20.68 -3.21
CA LYS A 221 -30.13 -19.22 -3.29
C LYS A 221 -30.54 -18.57 -1.96
N GLU A 222 -31.22 -19.33 -1.12
CA GLU A 222 -31.70 -18.88 0.20
C GLU A 222 -30.63 -19.03 1.30
N VAL A 223 -29.45 -19.60 0.99
CA VAL A 223 -28.36 -19.77 1.95
C VAL A 223 -27.72 -18.43 2.26
N PRO A 224 -27.73 -17.93 3.51
CA PRO A 224 -27.13 -16.66 3.87
C PRO A 224 -25.64 -16.61 3.57
N GLY A 225 -25.20 -15.60 2.79
CA GLY A 225 -23.81 -15.44 2.37
C GLY A 225 -23.34 -16.43 1.29
N GLY A 226 -24.18 -17.39 0.89
CA GLY A 226 -23.87 -18.31 -0.21
C GLY A 226 -23.98 -17.61 -1.56
N THR A 227 -22.93 -17.73 -2.38
CA THR A 227 -22.90 -17.18 -3.74
C THR A 227 -21.93 -17.97 -4.61
N THR A 228 -22.24 -18.05 -5.90
CA THR A 228 -21.32 -18.64 -6.89
C THR A 228 -20.30 -17.64 -7.44
N LYS A 229 -20.29 -16.41 -6.93
CA LYS A 229 -19.43 -15.32 -7.42
C LYS A 229 -18.12 -15.17 -6.65
N THR A 230 -17.97 -15.81 -5.50
CA THR A 230 -16.77 -15.74 -4.65
C THR A 230 -16.37 -17.13 -4.17
N GLU A 231 -15.08 -17.35 -3.89
CA GLU A 231 -14.55 -18.59 -3.29
C GLU A 231 -15.29 -18.94 -2.00
N GLN A 232 -15.35 -17.98 -1.06
CA GLN A 232 -16.01 -18.17 0.24
C GLN A 232 -17.50 -18.50 0.11
N GLY A 233 -18.20 -17.87 -0.83
CA GLY A 233 -19.60 -18.16 -1.12
C GLY A 233 -19.80 -19.57 -1.66
N CYS A 234 -18.91 -20.06 -2.53
CA CYS A 234 -18.94 -21.45 -3.01
C CYS A 234 -18.72 -22.44 -1.86
N ILE A 235 -17.75 -22.18 -0.96
CA ILE A 235 -17.48 -23.03 0.20
C ILE A 235 -18.70 -23.11 1.13
N LEU A 236 -19.37 -21.99 1.38
CA LEU A 236 -20.60 -21.98 2.19
C LEU A 236 -21.70 -22.86 1.57
N LEU A 237 -21.92 -22.79 0.26
CA LEU A 237 -22.89 -23.61 -0.45
C LEU A 237 -22.53 -25.11 -0.41
N ILE A 238 -21.25 -25.47 -0.54
CA ILE A 238 -20.75 -26.84 -0.41
C ILE A 238 -21.02 -27.37 1.01
N ASN A 239 -20.72 -26.59 2.03
CA ASN A 239 -20.95 -26.98 3.42
C ASN A 239 -22.46 -27.18 3.72
N GLN A 240 -23.32 -26.36 3.14
CA GLN A 240 -24.76 -26.51 3.25
C GLN A 240 -25.27 -27.80 2.60
N LEU A 241 -24.77 -28.14 1.40
CA LEU A 241 -25.11 -29.41 0.74
C LEU A 241 -24.67 -30.62 1.59
N LYS A 242 -23.47 -30.58 2.18
CA LYS A 242 -22.97 -31.61 3.09
C LYS A 242 -23.85 -31.72 4.35
N ALA A 243 -24.38 -30.60 4.85
CA ALA A 243 -25.31 -30.61 6.00
C ALA A 243 -26.67 -31.20 5.67
N TRP A 244 -27.18 -31.00 4.45
CA TRP A 244 -28.43 -31.59 3.99
C TRP A 244 -28.30 -33.09 3.66
N SER A 245 -27.10 -33.60 3.47
CA SER A 245 -26.81 -35.01 3.17
C SER A 245 -26.71 -35.90 4.42
N LYS A 246 -26.72 -35.30 5.62
CA LYS A 246 -26.73 -35.98 6.92
C LYS A 246 -28.17 -36.19 7.40
#